data_f897a040fb9bb3adf387f953703a20c6
#
_entry.id   f897a040fb9bb3adf387f953703a20c6
#
_cell.length_a   1.000
_cell.length_b   1.000
_cell.length_c   1.000
_cell.angle_alpha   90.00
_cell.angle_beta   90.00
_cell.angle_gamma   90.00
#
_symmetry.space_group_name_H-M   'P 1'
#
loop_
_entity.id
_entity.type
_entity.pdbx_description
1 polymer ?
#
loop_
_entity_poly.entity_id
_entity_poly.type
_entity_poly.pdbx_seq_one_letter_code
_entity_poly.pdbx_strand_id
1 'polypeptide(L)'
;PDEEKTMNQGDEVYVLLLHWSAKETLFKVMGVEGVDFIRHLHIFPFVMEEEGCLEAQEYRTEEQWHYRVRYLTHPDFVLTWTIKKMPT
;
A
#
# COMPACT_ATOMS: atom_id res chain seq x y z
N PRO A 1 -5.27 5.19 -13.32
CA PRO A 1 -5.21 4.02 -12.45
C PRO A 1 -6.05 4.19 -11.19
N ASP A 2 -6.44 3.06 -10.60
CA ASP A 2 -7.31 3.06 -9.42
C ASP A 2 -6.72 3.81 -8.24
N GLU A 3 -5.41 3.79 -8.11
CA GLU A 3 -4.74 4.46 -6.99
C GLU A 3 -4.94 5.97 -7.03
N GLU A 4 -5.02 6.56 -8.21
CA GLU A 4 -5.26 7.99 -8.34
C GLU A 4 -6.65 8.40 -7.90
N LYS A 5 -7.62 7.50 -8.02
CA LYS A 5 -8.99 7.80 -7.62
C LYS A 5 -9.18 7.96 -6.13
N THR A 6 -8.20 7.51 -5.33
CA THR A 6 -8.24 7.65 -3.88
C THR A 6 -7.85 9.06 -3.43
N MET A 7 -7.15 9.81 -4.27
CA MET A 7 -6.61 11.11 -3.90
C MET A 7 -7.71 12.15 -3.75
N ASN A 8 -7.70 12.85 -2.62
CA ASN A 8 -8.54 13.98 -2.34
C ASN A 8 -7.69 15.25 -2.35
N GLN A 9 -8.30 16.36 -2.69
CA GLN A 9 -7.57 17.58 -2.92
C GLN A 9 -6.74 18.08 -1.73
N GLY A 10 -7.12 17.93 -0.54
CA GLY A 10 -6.34 18.34 0.62
C GLY A 10 -5.32 17.31 1.09
N ASP A 11 -5.40 16.08 0.58
CA ASP A 11 -4.66 14.95 1.12
C ASP A 11 -3.68 14.34 0.13
N GLU A 12 -3.45 14.95 -1.03
CA GLU A 12 -2.63 14.38 -2.10
C GLU A 12 -1.26 13.93 -1.63
N VAL A 13 -0.57 14.77 -0.85
CA VAL A 13 0.77 14.46 -0.39
C VAL A 13 0.76 13.23 0.52
N TYR A 14 -0.19 13.19 1.44
CA TYR A 14 -0.30 12.05 2.36
C TYR A 14 -0.69 10.77 1.64
N VAL A 15 -1.60 10.86 0.66
CA VAL A 15 -2.00 9.70 -0.13
C VAL A 15 -0.81 9.14 -0.90
N LEU A 16 -0.02 10.00 -1.55
CA LEU A 16 1.16 9.56 -2.30
C LEU A 16 2.21 8.95 -1.38
N LEU A 17 2.46 9.58 -0.24
CA LEU A 17 3.40 9.03 0.74
C LEU A 17 2.92 7.69 1.28
N LEU A 18 1.62 7.57 1.51
CA LEU A 18 1.04 6.34 2.03
C LEU A 18 1.15 5.21 1.01
N HIS A 19 0.86 5.49 -0.26
CA HIS A 19 1.05 4.49 -1.32
C HIS A 19 2.50 4.03 -1.40
N TRP A 20 3.43 4.96 -1.37
CA TRP A 20 4.86 4.64 -1.42
C TRP A 20 5.28 3.83 -0.21
N SER A 21 4.90 4.27 0.98
CA SER A 21 5.25 3.59 2.23
C SER A 21 4.67 2.18 2.27
N ALA A 22 3.43 2.00 1.84
CA ALA A 22 2.79 0.69 1.80
C ALA A 22 3.52 -0.24 0.84
N LYS A 23 3.90 0.26 -0.34
CA LYS A 23 4.61 -0.54 -1.33
C LYS A 23 6.01 -0.93 -0.83
N GLU A 24 6.70 -0.04 -0.13
CA GLU A 24 7.98 -0.39 0.47
C GLU A 24 7.83 -1.46 1.56
N THR A 25 6.79 -1.34 2.38
CA THR A 25 6.48 -2.33 3.40
C THR A 25 6.25 -3.71 2.77
N LEU A 26 5.45 -3.75 1.71
CA LEU A 26 5.17 -4.99 0.99
C LEU A 26 6.43 -5.57 0.36
N PHE A 27 7.25 -4.73 -0.25
CA PHE A 27 8.50 -5.16 -0.85
C PHE A 27 9.39 -5.87 0.17
N LYS A 28 9.51 -5.31 1.36
CA LYS A 28 10.32 -5.91 2.42
C LYS A 28 9.74 -7.22 2.93
N VAL A 29 8.42 -7.28 3.07
CA VAL A 29 7.73 -8.48 3.56
C VAL A 29 7.78 -9.61 2.54
N MET A 30 7.69 -9.28 1.25
CA MET A 30 7.72 -10.30 0.19
C MET A 30 9.05 -11.03 0.12
N GLY A 31 10.15 -10.35 0.38
CA GLY A 31 11.47 -10.96 0.40
C GLY A 31 11.92 -11.53 -0.93
N VAL A 32 11.44 -11.01 -2.05
CA VAL A 32 11.82 -11.45 -3.39
C VAL A 32 12.45 -10.31 -4.15
N GLU A 33 13.29 -10.64 -5.13
CA GLU A 33 13.95 -9.65 -5.97
C GLU A 33 13.12 -9.31 -7.20
N GLY A 34 13.45 -8.21 -7.84
CA GLY A 34 12.85 -7.83 -9.11
C GLY A 34 11.40 -7.37 -9.00
N VAL A 35 11.03 -6.75 -7.88
CA VAL A 35 9.70 -6.21 -7.70
C VAL A 35 9.61 -4.82 -8.31
N ASP A 36 8.69 -4.64 -9.26
CA ASP A 36 8.38 -3.35 -9.85
C ASP A 36 7.17 -2.78 -9.13
N PHE A 37 7.34 -1.64 -8.45
CA PHE A 37 6.29 -1.06 -7.62
C PHE A 37 5.04 -0.67 -8.40
N ILE A 38 5.19 -0.33 -9.67
CA ILE A 38 4.05 0.05 -10.50
C ILE A 38 3.35 -1.17 -11.08
N ARG A 39 4.12 -2.14 -11.57
CA ARG A 39 3.56 -3.32 -12.24
C ARG A 39 3.13 -4.43 -11.30
N HIS A 40 3.89 -4.62 -10.22
CA HIS A 40 3.71 -5.78 -9.36
C HIS A 40 2.94 -5.50 -8.07
N LEU A 41 2.81 -4.24 -7.68
CA LEU A 41 2.15 -3.89 -6.43
C LEU A 41 0.94 -3.00 -6.71
N HIS A 42 -0.23 -3.45 -6.29
CA HIS A 42 -1.47 -2.71 -6.48
C HIS A 42 -2.11 -2.43 -5.12
N ILE A 43 -2.50 -1.19 -4.92
CA ILE A 43 -3.24 -0.77 -3.73
C ILE A 43 -4.66 -0.48 -4.16
N PHE A 44 -5.62 -1.19 -3.55
CA PHE A 44 -7.03 -0.98 -3.85
C PHE A 44 -7.50 0.36 -3.30
N PRO A 45 -8.49 1.01 -3.92
CA PRO A 45 -9.00 2.28 -3.42
C PRO A 45 -9.42 2.22 -1.95
N PHE A 46 -9.12 3.27 -1.21
CA PHE A 46 -9.48 3.37 0.19
C PHE A 46 -9.79 4.83 0.54
N VAL A 47 -10.48 5.04 1.66
CA VAL A 47 -10.75 6.38 2.16
C VAL A 47 -9.63 6.78 3.11
N MET A 48 -9.04 7.94 2.85
CA MET A 48 -7.93 8.46 3.66
C MET A 48 -8.40 8.88 5.05
N GLU A 49 -7.74 8.38 6.08
CA GLU A 49 -8.03 8.70 7.48
C GLU A 49 -6.71 8.91 8.23
N GLU A 50 -6.79 9.35 9.48
CA GLU A 50 -5.58 9.51 10.29
C GLU A 50 -4.91 8.16 10.56
N GLU A 51 -5.72 7.14 10.80
CA GLU A 51 -5.23 5.77 10.89
C GLU A 51 -6.28 4.84 10.31
N GLY A 52 -5.83 3.74 9.75
CA GLY A 52 -6.74 2.78 9.16
C GLY A 52 -6.01 1.62 8.52
N CYS A 53 -6.75 0.93 7.66
CA CYS A 53 -6.21 -0.19 6.88
C CYS A 53 -6.44 0.06 5.40
N LEU A 54 -5.51 -0.41 4.59
CA LEU A 54 -5.70 -0.51 3.15
C LEU A 54 -5.46 -1.94 2.72
N GLU A 55 -5.99 -2.29 1.57
CA GLU A 55 -5.81 -3.60 0.95
C GLU A 55 -4.88 -3.45 -0.23
N ALA A 56 -3.99 -4.42 -0.41
CA ALA A 56 -3.05 -4.43 -1.50
C ALA A 56 -2.86 -5.85 -2.02
N GLN A 57 -2.38 -5.97 -3.26
CA GLN A 57 -2.11 -7.27 -3.86
C GLN A 57 -0.80 -7.20 -4.63
N GLU A 58 -0.02 -8.26 -4.56
CA GLU A 58 1.19 -8.37 -5.35
C GLU A 58 0.95 -9.30 -6.54
N TYR A 59 1.60 -8.97 -7.64
CA TYR A 59 1.51 -9.74 -8.89
C TYR A 59 2.89 -10.26 -9.31
N ARG A 60 3.88 -10.18 -8.44
CA ARG A 60 5.24 -10.64 -8.73
C ARG A 60 5.37 -12.15 -8.63
N THR A 61 4.61 -12.77 -7.71
CA THR A 61 4.64 -14.23 -7.52
C THR A 61 3.41 -14.88 -8.15
N GLU A 62 3.48 -16.19 -8.34
CA GLU A 62 2.34 -16.93 -8.89
C GLU A 62 1.15 -16.94 -7.95
N GLU A 63 1.40 -16.91 -6.65
CA GLU A 63 0.36 -16.93 -5.62
C GLU A 63 -0.44 -15.64 -5.61
N GLN A 64 0.15 -14.52 -6.03
CA GLN A 64 -0.49 -13.21 -6.06
C GLN A 64 -1.12 -12.87 -4.70
N TRP A 65 -0.27 -12.87 -3.67
CA TRP A 65 -0.70 -12.66 -2.30
C TRP A 65 -1.45 -11.34 -2.10
N HIS A 66 -2.49 -11.41 -1.28
CA HIS A 66 -3.27 -10.26 -0.86
C HIS A 66 -2.81 -9.86 0.55
N TYR A 67 -2.57 -8.57 0.75
CA TYR A 67 -2.08 -8.07 2.03
C TYR A 67 -3.05 -7.05 2.61
N ARG A 68 -3.16 -7.06 3.93
CA ARG A 68 -3.77 -5.96 4.65
C ARG A 68 -2.68 -5.17 5.33
N VAL A 69 -2.65 -3.86 5.07
CA VAL A 69 -1.62 -2.96 5.57
C VAL A 69 -2.28 -1.92 6.45
N ARG A 70 -1.85 -1.83 7.69
CA ARG A 70 -2.30 -0.75 8.56
C ARG A 70 -1.44 0.48 8.33
N TYR A 71 -2.03 1.63 8.56
CA TYR A 71 -1.30 2.88 8.43
C TYR A 71 -1.68 3.87 9.52
N LEU A 72 -0.76 4.77 9.78
CA LEU A 72 -0.93 5.90 10.67
C LEU A 72 -0.34 7.11 9.98
N THR A 73 -1.12 8.20 9.91
CA THR A 73 -0.61 9.46 9.38
C THR A 73 -0.40 10.44 10.54
N HIS A 74 0.68 11.20 10.43
CA HIS A 74 1.06 12.23 11.39
C HIS A 74 1.53 13.43 10.57
N PRO A 75 1.43 14.68 11.09
CA PRO A 75 1.91 15.84 10.33
C PRO A 75 3.34 15.70 9.83
N ASP A 76 4.19 14.96 10.53
CA ASP A 76 5.60 14.85 10.20
C ASP A 76 5.99 13.55 9.52
N PHE A 77 5.12 12.51 9.49
CA PHE A 77 5.46 11.23 8.89
C PHE A 77 4.24 10.38 8.57
N VAL A 78 4.49 9.32 7.80
CA VAL A 78 3.50 8.27 7.53
C VAL A 78 4.13 6.95 7.94
N LEU A 79 3.39 6.13 8.67
CA LEU A 79 3.85 4.82 9.11
C LEU A 79 2.92 3.74 8.56
N THR A 80 3.51 2.67 8.01
CA THR A 80 2.74 1.53 7.52
C THR A 80 3.37 0.24 8.02
N TRP A 81 2.52 -0.79 8.21
CA TRP A 81 3.00 -2.14 8.56
C TRP A 81 1.98 -3.17 8.11
N THR A 82 2.48 -4.36 7.78
CA THR A 82 1.62 -5.46 7.33
C THR A 82 1.06 -6.20 8.53
N ILE A 83 -0.25 -6.39 8.57
CA ILE A 83 -0.90 -7.13 9.65
C ILE A 83 -1.46 -8.46 9.18
N LYS A 84 -1.65 -8.66 7.88
CA LYS A 84 -2.21 -9.91 7.38
C LYS A 84 -1.80 -10.14 5.92
N LYS A 85 -1.44 -11.39 5.64
CA LYS A 85 -1.15 -11.87 4.30
C LYS A 85 -2.12 -13.02 3.99
N MET A 86 -2.79 -12.96 2.85
CA MET A 86 -3.80 -13.92 2.46
C MET A 86 -3.59 -14.39 1.02
N PRO A 87 -3.81 -15.68 0.72
CA PRO A 87 -3.85 -16.12 -0.67
C PRO A 87 -5.06 -15.51 -1.37
N THR A 88 -4.95 -15.33 -2.66
CA THR A 88 -6.07 -14.87 -3.48
C THR A 88 -7.03 -15.99 -3.81
#